data_34f2cc211d88d793f6355e2d74a5b156
#
_entry.id   34f2cc211d88d793f6355e2d74a5b156
#
_cell.length_a   1.000
_cell.length_b   1.000
_cell.length_c   1.000
_cell.angle_alpha   90.00
_cell.angle_beta   90.00
_cell.angle_gamma   90.00
#
_symmetry.space_group_name_H-M   'P 1'
#
loop_
_entity.id
_entity.type
_entity.pdbx_description
1 polymer ?
#
loop_
_entity_poly.entity_id
_entity_poly.type
_entity_poly.pdbx_seq_one_letter_code
_entity_poly.pdbx_strand_id
1 'polypeptide(L)'
;MDNVRYGYPRTTQVDHIVGHEVDPHVPTHFTALNLKGQVLIFEVPGGDGAQARLLQGPHLVGTGADLAPITLTFSGDVHHPDLVVTVNGLEVMFHNTGTSYAPMR
;
A
#
# COMPACT_ATOMS: atom_id res chain seq x y z
N MET A 1 13.10 2.73 15.59
CA MET A 1 12.38 1.95 16.62
C MET A 1 11.65 0.79 15.98
N ASP A 2 11.91 -0.38 16.46
CA ASP A 2 11.24 -1.57 15.96
C ASP A 2 10.02 -1.87 16.83
N ASN A 3 8.83 -1.59 16.29
CA ASN A 3 7.58 -1.77 17.02
C ASN A 3 7.12 -3.23 17.07
N VAL A 4 7.73 -4.08 16.28
CA VAL A 4 7.29 -5.47 16.15
C VAL A 4 7.40 -6.21 17.47
N ARG A 5 8.46 -5.97 18.22
CA ARG A 5 8.67 -6.67 19.51
C ARG A 5 7.64 -6.33 20.56
N TYR A 6 6.82 -5.32 20.34
CA TYR A 6 5.76 -4.94 21.26
C TYR A 6 4.38 -5.36 20.75
N GLY A 7 4.32 -6.16 19.71
CA GLY A 7 3.07 -6.65 19.16
C GLY A 7 2.34 -5.69 18.24
N TYR A 8 2.99 -4.61 17.85
CA TYR A 8 2.40 -3.67 16.89
C TYR A 8 2.39 -4.27 15.48
N PRO A 9 1.40 -3.93 14.65
CA PRO A 9 1.40 -4.42 13.27
C PRO A 9 2.61 -3.90 12.51
N ARG A 10 3.07 -4.68 11.55
CA ARG A 10 4.07 -4.20 10.60
C ARG A 10 3.48 -3.10 9.75
N THR A 11 4.19 -2.00 9.65
CA THR A 11 3.78 -0.86 8.82
C THR A 11 4.89 -0.47 7.86
N THR A 12 4.48 -0.10 6.66
CA THR A 12 5.36 0.45 5.64
C THR A 12 4.71 1.70 5.09
N GLN A 13 5.47 2.77 4.96
CA GLN A 13 4.96 4.03 4.44
C GLN A 13 5.80 4.47 3.26
N VAL A 14 5.13 4.95 2.20
CA VAL A 14 5.81 5.44 1.02
C VAL A 14 4.99 6.58 0.39
N ASP A 15 5.68 7.58 -0.13
CA ASP A 15 5.06 8.68 -0.87
C ASP A 15 5.42 8.56 -2.34
N HIS A 16 4.45 8.76 -3.22
CA HIS A 16 4.68 8.66 -4.65
C HIS A 16 3.63 9.45 -5.42
N ILE A 17 4.02 10.04 -6.53
CA ILE A 17 3.07 10.70 -7.43
C ILE A 17 2.46 9.63 -8.32
N VAL A 18 1.14 9.45 -8.24
CA VAL A 18 0.45 8.36 -8.94
C VAL A 18 -0.69 8.84 -9.84
N GLY A 19 -0.90 10.16 -9.94
CA GLY A 19 -1.93 10.72 -10.80
C GLY A 19 -3.29 10.89 -10.10
N HIS A 20 -3.39 10.53 -8.83
CA HIS A 20 -4.63 10.70 -8.05
C HIS A 20 -4.63 11.97 -7.22
N GLU A 21 -3.53 12.71 -7.22
CA GLU A 21 -3.36 13.87 -6.37
C GLU A 21 -4.31 15.00 -6.74
N VAL A 22 -4.90 15.61 -5.72
CA VAL A 22 -5.64 16.85 -5.89
C VAL A 22 -4.68 17.99 -6.19
N ASP A 23 -3.54 18.00 -5.50
CA ASP A 23 -2.45 18.93 -5.77
C ASP A 23 -1.31 18.13 -6.42
N PRO A 24 -0.99 18.38 -7.71
CA PRO A 24 0.02 17.60 -8.41
C PRO A 24 1.44 17.76 -7.88
N HIS A 25 1.67 18.71 -6.98
CA HIS A 25 2.97 18.91 -6.36
C HIS A 25 3.11 18.19 -5.01
N VAL A 26 2.04 17.56 -4.52
CA VAL A 26 2.05 16.86 -3.24
C VAL A 26 1.88 15.36 -3.52
N PRO A 27 2.86 14.54 -3.19
CA PRO A 27 2.73 13.10 -3.47
C PRO A 27 1.63 12.45 -2.64
N THR A 28 1.07 11.37 -3.18
CA THR A 28 0.11 10.54 -2.47
C THR A 28 0.87 9.72 -1.44
N HIS A 29 0.31 9.64 -0.24
CA HIS A 29 0.90 8.88 0.85
C HIS A 29 0.24 7.51 0.97
N PHE A 30 1.06 6.46 1.03
CA PHE A 30 0.57 5.10 1.19
C PHE A 30 1.07 4.55 2.52
N THR A 31 0.17 3.94 3.27
CA THR A 31 0.51 3.22 4.49
C THR A 31 0.00 1.80 4.36
N ALA A 32 0.89 0.83 4.44
CA ALA A 32 0.53 -0.57 4.40
C ALA A 32 0.71 -1.18 5.79
N LEU A 33 -0.29 -1.94 6.21
CA LEU A 33 -0.24 -2.64 7.48
C LEU A 33 -0.40 -4.13 7.27
N ASN A 34 0.30 -4.92 8.07
CA ASN A 34 0.02 -6.33 8.22
C ASN A 34 -0.67 -6.51 9.58
N LEU A 35 -2.00 -6.61 9.55
CA LEU A 35 -2.80 -6.74 10.76
C LEU A 35 -3.17 -8.20 10.93
N LYS A 36 -2.35 -8.93 11.69
CA LYS A 36 -2.53 -10.37 11.95
C LYS A 36 -2.68 -11.18 10.67
N GLY A 37 -1.86 -10.87 9.69
CA GLY A 37 -1.87 -11.54 8.39
C GLY A 37 -2.72 -10.87 7.33
N GLN A 38 -3.65 -10.01 7.70
CA GLN A 38 -4.43 -9.26 6.71
C GLN A 38 -3.67 -8.01 6.29
N VAL A 39 -3.34 -7.92 5.02
CA VAL A 39 -2.64 -6.76 4.46
C VAL A 39 -3.66 -5.70 4.10
N LEU A 40 -3.47 -4.51 4.65
CA LEU A 40 -4.34 -3.36 4.37
C LEU A 40 -3.46 -2.21 3.90
N ILE A 41 -3.90 -1.49 2.87
CA ILE A 41 -3.16 -0.36 2.34
C ILE A 41 -4.09 0.86 2.34
N PHE A 42 -3.64 1.95 2.96
CA PHE A 42 -4.36 3.22 2.95
C PHE A 42 -3.68 4.15 1.96
N GLU A 43 -4.46 4.68 1.04
CA GLU A 43 -4.01 5.68 0.08
C GLU A 43 -4.59 7.03 0.46
N VAL A 44 -3.73 8.01 0.71
CA VAL A 44 -4.15 9.38 1.01
C VAL A 44 -3.68 10.26 -0.15
N PRO A 45 -4.56 10.64 -1.07
CA PRO A 45 -4.16 11.47 -2.21
C PRO A 45 -3.53 12.78 -1.78
N GLY A 46 -2.49 13.17 -2.50
CA GLY A 46 -1.77 14.40 -2.19
C GLY A 46 -2.67 15.61 -2.31
N GLY A 47 -2.66 16.47 -1.31
CA GLY A 47 -3.43 17.69 -1.28
C GLY A 47 -4.81 17.57 -0.64
N ASP A 48 -5.31 16.35 -0.38
CA ASP A 48 -6.62 16.20 0.25
C ASP A 48 -6.71 14.90 1.04
N GLY A 49 -6.41 14.96 2.34
CA GLY A 49 -6.50 13.80 3.22
C GLY A 49 -7.91 13.28 3.43
N ALA A 50 -8.95 14.07 3.09
CA ALA A 50 -10.33 13.61 3.22
C ALA A 50 -10.70 12.60 2.15
N GLN A 51 -9.87 12.42 1.13
CA GLN A 51 -10.09 11.47 0.04
C GLN A 51 -9.40 10.12 0.29
N ALA A 52 -9.03 9.84 1.52
CA ALA A 52 -8.33 8.59 1.86
C ALA A 52 -9.14 7.36 1.46
N ARG A 53 -8.44 6.35 0.96
CA ARG A 53 -9.06 5.10 0.48
C ARG A 53 -8.38 3.91 1.14
N LEU A 54 -9.14 2.83 1.30
CA LEU A 54 -8.62 1.58 1.81
C LEU A 54 -8.56 0.55 0.69
N LEU A 55 -7.39 -0.05 0.50
CA LEU A 55 -7.20 -1.17 -0.42
C LEU A 55 -6.96 -2.41 0.42
N GLN A 56 -7.68 -3.48 0.13
CA GLN A 56 -7.49 -4.75 0.83
C GLN A 56 -6.52 -5.62 0.05
N GLY A 57 -5.42 -5.98 0.68
CA GLY A 57 -4.45 -6.91 0.12
C GLY A 57 -4.75 -8.34 0.53
N PRO A 58 -3.78 -9.24 0.34
CA PRO A 58 -3.98 -10.64 0.66
C PRO A 58 -4.09 -10.90 2.16
N HIS A 59 -4.74 -12.00 2.52
CA HIS A 59 -4.76 -12.49 3.88
C HIS A 59 -3.75 -13.64 3.98
N LEU A 60 -2.70 -13.43 4.78
CA LEU A 60 -1.63 -14.40 4.95
C LEU A 60 -1.98 -15.37 6.06
N VAL A 61 -1.62 -16.63 5.88
CA VAL A 61 -1.82 -17.66 6.90
C VAL A 61 -0.50 -18.37 7.16
N GLY A 62 -0.41 -19.00 8.33
CA GLY A 62 0.77 -19.77 8.70
C GLY A 62 1.61 -19.09 9.75
N THR A 63 2.66 -19.79 10.18
CA THR A 63 3.58 -19.31 11.20
C THR A 63 4.31 -18.07 10.71
N GLY A 64 4.26 -17.00 11.51
CA GLY A 64 4.96 -15.77 11.19
C GLY A 64 4.24 -14.87 10.20
N ALA A 65 3.02 -15.23 9.77
CA ALA A 65 2.27 -14.43 8.80
C ALA A 65 2.03 -13.00 9.30
N ASP A 66 1.76 -12.84 10.59
CA ASP A 66 1.50 -11.54 11.19
C ASP A 66 2.77 -10.68 11.34
N LEU A 67 3.93 -11.24 11.11
CA LEU A 67 5.21 -10.52 11.19
C LEU A 67 5.84 -10.27 9.83
N ALA A 68 5.23 -10.72 8.76
CA ALA A 68 5.79 -10.57 7.42
C ALA A 68 5.86 -9.10 7.02
N PRO A 69 7.03 -8.60 6.59
CA PRO A 69 7.15 -7.22 6.16
C PRO A 69 6.49 -7.03 4.80
N ILE A 70 5.98 -5.81 4.57
CA ILE A 70 5.33 -5.43 3.33
C ILE A 70 6.23 -4.47 2.58
N THR A 71 6.40 -4.70 1.28
CA THR A 71 7.12 -3.78 0.40
C THR A 71 6.16 -3.23 -0.63
N LEU A 72 6.15 -1.91 -0.81
CA LEU A 72 5.34 -1.24 -1.82
C LEU A 72 6.27 -0.68 -2.88
N THR A 73 6.02 -1.03 -4.13
CA THR A 73 6.74 -0.48 -5.28
C THR A 73 5.74 -0.10 -6.36
N PHE A 74 6.23 0.63 -7.36
CA PHE A 74 5.39 1.14 -8.42
C PHE A 74 6.00 0.75 -9.75
N SER A 75 5.16 0.41 -10.73
CA SER A 75 5.66 -0.01 -12.03
C SER A 75 4.71 0.44 -13.14
N GLY A 76 5.21 0.43 -14.38
CA GLY A 76 4.42 0.78 -15.56
C GLY A 76 4.51 2.26 -15.88
N ASP A 77 3.37 2.87 -16.17
CA ASP A 77 3.30 4.27 -16.61
C ASP A 77 3.84 5.21 -15.53
N VAL A 78 4.74 6.13 -15.92
CA VAL A 78 5.32 7.08 -14.95
C VAL A 78 4.30 8.06 -14.39
N HIS A 79 3.21 8.34 -15.10
CA HIS A 79 2.19 9.27 -14.64
C HIS A 79 1.09 8.58 -13.85
N HIS A 80 0.82 7.31 -14.15
CA HIS A 80 -0.21 6.51 -13.49
C HIS A 80 0.33 5.11 -13.21
N PRO A 81 1.35 4.98 -12.34
CA PRO A 81 1.96 3.68 -12.10
C PRO A 81 1.03 2.74 -11.34
N ASP A 82 1.15 1.47 -11.63
CA ASP A 82 0.47 0.43 -10.85
C ASP A 82 1.20 0.23 -9.53
N LEU A 83 0.46 -0.18 -8.51
CA LEU A 83 1.01 -0.46 -7.19
C LEU A 83 1.31 -1.96 -7.08
N VAL A 84 2.53 -2.28 -6.71
CA VAL A 84 2.96 -3.67 -6.49
C VAL A 84 3.20 -3.86 -5.00
N VAL A 85 2.47 -4.81 -4.41
CA VAL A 85 2.56 -5.14 -2.99
C VAL A 85 3.26 -6.49 -2.88
N THR A 86 4.41 -6.51 -2.23
CA THR A 86 5.16 -7.75 -2.02
C THR A 86 5.21 -8.06 -0.54
N VAL A 87 4.77 -9.25 -0.18
CA VAL A 87 4.77 -9.69 1.20
C VAL A 87 5.01 -11.20 1.24
N ASN A 88 6.02 -11.61 2.01
CA ASN A 88 6.32 -13.02 2.25
C ASN A 88 6.46 -13.83 0.94
N GLY A 89 7.10 -13.25 -0.08
CA GLY A 89 7.28 -13.89 -1.38
C GLY A 89 6.07 -13.84 -2.30
N LEU A 90 4.95 -13.30 -1.82
CA LEU A 90 3.75 -13.13 -2.62
C LEU A 90 3.70 -11.73 -3.19
N GLU A 91 3.39 -11.62 -4.48
CA GLU A 91 3.31 -10.33 -5.15
C GLU A 91 1.88 -10.13 -5.66
N VAL A 92 1.28 -9.01 -5.28
CA VAL A 92 -0.08 -8.65 -5.68
C VAL A 92 -0.03 -7.27 -6.32
N MET A 93 -0.70 -7.09 -7.44
CA MET A 93 -0.71 -5.83 -8.15
C MET A 93 -2.09 -5.19 -8.08
N PHE A 94 -2.08 -3.86 -7.96
CA PHE A 94 -3.29 -3.04 -8.08
C PHE A 94 -3.11 -2.14 -9.29
N HIS A 95 -4.09 -2.17 -10.17
CA HIS A 95 -4.06 -1.38 -11.40
C HIS A 95 -4.49 0.06 -11.11
N ASN A 96 -3.71 1.01 -11.61
CA ASN A 96 -4.03 2.43 -11.50
C ASN A 96 -5.07 2.78 -12.55
N THR A 97 -6.28 3.14 -12.10
CA THR A 97 -7.38 3.47 -13.00
C THR A 97 -7.34 4.93 -13.46
N GLY A 98 -6.39 5.72 -12.96
CA GLY A 98 -6.31 7.16 -13.20
C GLY A 98 -6.89 7.98 -12.07
N THR A 99 -7.77 7.41 -11.26
CA THR A 99 -8.36 8.09 -10.09
C THR A 99 -8.25 7.27 -8.81
N SER A 100 -8.04 5.97 -8.95
CA SER A 100 -7.92 5.07 -7.79
C SER A 100 -7.14 3.84 -8.19
N TYR A 101 -7.11 2.84 -7.32
CA TYR A 101 -6.51 1.54 -7.60
C TYR A 101 -7.58 0.45 -7.55
N ALA A 102 -7.48 -0.51 -8.46
CA ALA A 102 -8.37 -1.67 -8.52
C ALA A 102 -7.55 -2.94 -8.46
N PRO A 103 -8.03 -4.00 -7.79
CA PRO A 103 -7.32 -5.27 -7.77
C PRO A 103 -7.09 -5.79 -9.19
N MET A 104 -5.90 -6.32 -9.43
CA MET A 104 -5.55 -6.92 -10.71
C MET A 104 -5.54 -8.42 -10.55
N ARG A 105 -6.15 -9.12 -11.47
CA ARG A 105 -6.22 -10.57 -11.42
C ARG A 105 -5.31 -11.22 -12.43
#